data_29aaefdc931fc3822a2612c8234d565b
#
_entry.id   29aaefdc931fc3822a2612c8234d565b
#
_cell.length_a   1.000
_cell.length_b   1.000
_cell.length_c   1.000
_cell.angle_alpha   90.00
_cell.angle_beta   90.00
_cell.angle_gamma   90.00
#
_symmetry.space_group_name_H-M   'P 1'
#
loop_
_entity.id
_entity.type
_entity.pdbx_description
1 polymer ?
#
loop_
_entity_poly.entity_id
_entity_poly.type
_entity_poly.pdbx_seq_one_letter_code
_entity_poly.pdbx_strand_id
1 'polypeptide(L)'
;MKRQIIYTLFGLLLLIAGCQGNDEIGEAPRLVVEGWIDGGGFPQVMLSTTVSVNKEYQSLDSLQEHVLNWAKVTISDGTEEHVMIGYPDKRLLPPFYYTTPYMRGEVGKTYTITARYGDYYAEATTTIPSKVAVDSFVVERSAVSDTLYTVRAYFTDNPESHDYYMFFTKVMGHTDYYLVSHFGVIDDSQAENPIGVDIYPGHTVYDEEYKSQFHYGDTVMVKIAHIDETAYNFWRDHETTLMIGRNPLFPVTNNIRSNVRGGLGYWFGYGSTEYCLFIPKTSKREVIVYPSSHGSSN
;
A
#
# COMPACT_ATOMS: atom_id res chain seq x y z
N MET A 1 -64.21 -9.52 -34.04
CA MET A 1 -63.77 -8.76 -32.88
C MET A 1 -63.21 -9.63 -31.76
N LYS A 2 -63.88 -10.62 -31.19
CA LYS A 2 -63.36 -11.45 -30.09
C LYS A 2 -62.04 -12.19 -30.39
N ARG A 3 -61.85 -12.69 -31.61
CA ARG A 3 -60.60 -13.39 -32.01
C ARG A 3 -59.39 -12.46 -32.11
N GLN A 4 -59.56 -11.23 -32.54
CA GLN A 4 -58.47 -10.24 -32.61
C GLN A 4 -58.00 -9.75 -31.22
N ILE A 5 -58.91 -9.63 -30.30
CA ILE A 5 -58.64 -9.27 -28.89
C ILE A 5 -57.80 -10.36 -28.22
N ILE A 6 -58.05 -11.66 -28.52
CA ILE A 6 -57.26 -12.78 -27.97
C ILE A 6 -55.84 -12.77 -28.48
N TYR A 7 -55.58 -12.45 -29.77
CA TYR A 7 -54.22 -12.37 -30.30
C TYR A 7 -53.44 -11.17 -29.81
N THR A 8 -54.10 -10.01 -29.60
CA THR A 8 -53.44 -8.86 -28.96
C THR A 8 -53.14 -9.10 -27.49
N LEU A 9 -54.00 -9.80 -26.76
CA LEU A 9 -53.75 -10.14 -25.35
C LEU A 9 -52.60 -11.18 -25.22
N PHE A 10 -52.53 -12.16 -26.15
CA PHE A 10 -51.44 -13.14 -26.18
C PHE A 10 -50.12 -12.57 -26.61
N GLY A 11 -50.11 -11.58 -27.52
CA GLY A 11 -48.93 -10.82 -27.90
C GLY A 11 -48.38 -9.91 -26.77
N LEU A 12 -49.29 -9.35 -25.97
CA LEU A 12 -48.90 -8.53 -24.80
C LEU A 12 -48.33 -9.36 -23.64
N LEU A 13 -48.80 -10.62 -23.51
CA LEU A 13 -48.31 -11.56 -22.48
C LEU A 13 -46.88 -12.05 -22.77
N LEU A 14 -46.52 -12.16 -24.07
CA LEU A 14 -45.17 -12.54 -24.49
C LEU A 14 -44.09 -11.42 -24.28
N LEU A 15 -44.52 -10.17 -24.16
CA LEU A 15 -43.62 -9.07 -23.89
C LEU A 15 -43.23 -8.93 -22.40
N ILE A 16 -43.98 -9.60 -21.49
CA ILE A 16 -43.69 -9.55 -20.05
C ILE A 16 -42.71 -10.68 -19.64
N ALA A 17 -42.48 -11.70 -20.46
CA ALA A 17 -41.57 -12.80 -20.18
C ALA A 17 -40.08 -12.49 -20.47
N GLY A 18 -39.77 -11.27 -20.89
CA GLY A 18 -38.43 -10.86 -21.30
C GLY A 18 -37.55 -10.20 -20.21
N CYS A 19 -38.03 -10.05 -18.98
CA CYS A 19 -37.18 -9.64 -17.85
C CYS A 19 -36.75 -10.87 -17.04
N GLN A 20 -35.96 -11.73 -17.66
CA GLN A 20 -34.99 -12.48 -16.86
C GLN A 20 -33.93 -11.44 -16.43
N GLY A 21 -33.87 -11.18 -15.13
CA GLY A 21 -32.77 -10.43 -14.58
C GLY A 21 -31.48 -11.07 -15.10
N ASN A 22 -30.62 -10.26 -15.70
CA ASN A 22 -29.25 -10.62 -15.83
C ASN A 22 -28.78 -10.87 -14.39
N ASP A 23 -28.68 -12.13 -13.98
CA ASP A 23 -27.73 -12.50 -12.96
C ASP A 23 -26.41 -12.06 -13.56
N GLU A 24 -25.92 -10.87 -13.14
CA GLU A 24 -24.55 -10.46 -13.39
C GLU A 24 -23.72 -11.65 -12.93
N ILE A 25 -23.04 -12.29 -13.88
CA ILE A 25 -22.04 -13.30 -13.60
C ILE A 25 -20.94 -12.53 -12.87
N GLY A 26 -21.11 -12.38 -11.54
CA GLY A 26 -20.06 -11.83 -10.70
C GLY A 26 -18.84 -12.71 -10.88
N GLU A 27 -17.72 -12.13 -11.24
CA GLU A 27 -16.46 -12.88 -11.27
C GLU A 27 -16.32 -13.65 -9.95
N ALA A 28 -15.90 -14.92 -10.04
CA ALA A 28 -15.65 -15.73 -8.86
C ALA A 28 -14.67 -14.97 -7.94
N PRO A 29 -14.89 -14.97 -6.62
CA PRO A 29 -14.00 -14.29 -5.70
C PRO A 29 -12.55 -14.69 -5.94
N ARG A 30 -11.65 -13.72 -5.97
CA ARG A 30 -10.20 -13.92 -6.15
C ARG A 30 -9.48 -13.65 -4.84
N LEU A 31 -8.37 -14.34 -4.62
CA LEU A 31 -7.49 -14.06 -3.48
C LEU A 31 -6.81 -12.71 -3.68
N VAL A 32 -6.84 -11.87 -2.65
CA VAL A 32 -6.10 -10.60 -2.57
C VAL A 32 -4.96 -10.75 -1.59
N VAL A 33 -3.76 -10.43 -2.03
CA VAL A 33 -2.53 -10.47 -1.25
C VAL A 33 -2.00 -9.07 -1.08
N GLU A 34 -1.75 -8.65 0.14
CA GLU A 34 -1.05 -7.40 0.47
C GLU A 34 0.15 -7.76 1.33
N GLY A 35 1.36 -7.60 0.81
CA GLY A 35 2.52 -8.05 1.57
C GLY A 35 3.82 -7.36 1.18
N TRP A 36 4.74 -7.35 2.15
CA TRP A 36 6.08 -6.79 1.97
C TRP A 36 7.12 -7.46 2.85
N ILE A 37 8.37 -7.26 2.49
CA ILE A 37 9.54 -7.62 3.29
C ILE A 37 10.59 -6.51 3.20
N ASP A 38 10.94 -5.92 4.34
CA ASP A 38 12.02 -4.92 4.45
C ASP A 38 13.40 -5.57 4.58
N GLY A 39 14.43 -4.93 4.06
CA GLY A 39 15.81 -5.34 4.28
C GLY A 39 16.21 -5.25 5.76
N GLY A 40 16.29 -6.39 6.44
CA GLY A 40 16.49 -6.54 7.89
C GLY A 40 15.20 -6.76 8.67
N GLY A 41 14.03 -6.64 8.03
CA GLY A 41 12.71 -6.83 8.62
C GLY A 41 12.18 -8.27 8.50
N PHE A 42 11.06 -8.53 9.16
CA PHE A 42 10.28 -9.76 8.98
C PHE A 42 9.24 -9.58 7.87
N PRO A 43 8.91 -10.65 7.11
CA PRO A 43 7.86 -10.60 6.12
C PRO A 43 6.50 -10.35 6.77
N GLN A 44 5.65 -9.59 6.12
CA GLN A 44 4.25 -9.39 6.50
C GLN A 44 3.34 -9.61 5.30
N VAL A 45 2.28 -10.40 5.49
CA VAL A 45 1.29 -10.71 4.44
C VAL A 45 -0.10 -10.64 5.03
N MET A 46 -0.97 -9.86 4.43
CA MET A 46 -2.40 -9.82 4.70
C MET A 46 -3.14 -10.46 3.54
N LEU A 47 -4.20 -11.19 3.85
CA LEU A 47 -5.00 -11.91 2.86
C LEU A 47 -6.48 -11.57 3.01
N SER A 48 -7.12 -11.32 1.87
CA SER A 48 -8.56 -11.17 1.78
C SER A 48 -9.08 -11.77 0.46
N THR A 49 -10.38 -11.71 0.25
CA THR A 49 -10.99 -12.00 -1.05
C THR A 49 -11.56 -10.75 -1.68
N THR A 50 -11.63 -10.73 -3.00
CA THR A 50 -12.34 -9.66 -3.72
C THR A 50 -13.81 -9.65 -3.32
N VAL A 51 -14.36 -8.44 -3.25
CA VAL A 51 -15.75 -8.16 -2.90
C VAL A 51 -16.51 -7.74 -4.16
N SER A 52 -17.68 -8.30 -4.38
CA SER A 52 -18.55 -7.87 -5.49
C SER A 52 -19.10 -6.46 -5.21
N VAL A 53 -18.93 -5.54 -6.15
CA VAL A 53 -19.37 -4.13 -6.05
C VAL A 53 -20.89 -4.01 -5.91
N ASN A 54 -21.65 -5.06 -6.28
CA ASN A 54 -23.12 -5.07 -6.24
C ASN A 54 -23.71 -5.35 -4.86
N LYS A 55 -22.90 -5.68 -3.87
CA LYS A 55 -23.34 -5.77 -2.49
C LYS A 55 -23.10 -4.42 -1.81
N GLU A 56 -24.12 -3.89 -1.17
CA GLU A 56 -24.04 -2.69 -0.35
C GLU A 56 -23.14 -2.94 0.87
N TYR A 57 -21.82 -2.86 0.68
CA TYR A 57 -20.88 -2.85 1.80
C TYR A 57 -20.87 -1.45 2.40
N GLN A 58 -21.71 -1.26 3.42
CA GLN A 58 -21.92 0.04 4.05
C GLN A 58 -21.04 0.27 5.29
N SER A 59 -20.23 -0.72 5.71
CA SER A 59 -19.39 -0.57 6.90
C SER A 59 -18.06 -1.30 6.78
N LEU A 60 -17.04 -0.78 7.50
CA LEU A 60 -15.74 -1.46 7.64
C LEU A 60 -15.89 -2.86 8.27
N ASP A 61 -16.91 -3.06 9.12
CA ASP A 61 -17.18 -4.36 9.76
C ASP A 61 -17.57 -5.44 8.73
N SER A 62 -18.29 -5.06 7.67
CA SER A 62 -18.65 -6.02 6.61
C SER A 62 -17.43 -6.49 5.79
N LEU A 63 -16.37 -5.69 5.72
CA LEU A 63 -15.12 -6.07 5.07
C LEU A 63 -14.33 -7.12 5.86
N GLN A 64 -14.53 -7.22 7.17
CA GLN A 64 -13.86 -8.22 8.01
C GLN A 64 -14.26 -9.67 7.65
N GLU A 65 -15.44 -9.88 7.09
CA GLU A 65 -15.89 -11.21 6.63
C GLU A 65 -15.06 -11.74 5.45
N HIS A 66 -14.35 -10.84 4.75
CA HIS A 66 -13.48 -11.19 3.62
C HIS A 66 -12.04 -11.43 4.02
N VAL A 67 -11.69 -11.25 5.30
CA VAL A 67 -10.35 -11.49 5.83
C VAL A 67 -10.09 -12.98 5.98
N LEU A 68 -8.97 -13.45 5.42
CA LEU A 68 -8.61 -14.86 5.45
C LEU A 68 -7.61 -15.11 6.57
N ASN A 69 -8.07 -15.69 7.66
CA ASN A 69 -7.29 -15.98 8.87
C ASN A 69 -6.87 -17.45 9.04
N TRP A 70 -7.25 -18.33 8.09
CA TRP A 70 -6.94 -19.77 8.11
C TRP A 70 -6.23 -20.23 6.81
N ALA A 71 -5.54 -19.33 6.13
CA ALA A 71 -4.76 -19.68 4.96
C ALA A 71 -3.42 -20.31 5.35
N LYS A 72 -2.92 -21.21 4.51
CA LYS A 72 -1.52 -21.66 4.57
C LYS A 72 -0.70 -20.67 3.75
N VAL A 73 0.15 -19.89 4.43
CA VAL A 73 1.08 -18.95 3.80
C VAL A 73 2.50 -19.48 4.02
N THR A 74 3.32 -19.53 2.97
CA THR A 74 4.74 -19.84 3.07
C THR A 74 5.59 -18.74 2.45
N ILE A 75 6.83 -18.63 2.90
CA ILE A 75 7.85 -17.79 2.31
C ILE A 75 9.12 -18.61 2.08
N SER A 76 9.78 -18.40 0.94
CA SER A 76 11.04 -19.04 0.59
C SER A 76 12.04 -18.02 0.04
N ASP A 77 13.33 -18.19 0.36
CA ASP A 77 14.45 -17.46 -0.27
C ASP A 77 15.15 -18.30 -1.37
N GLY A 78 14.53 -19.42 -1.77
CA GLY A 78 15.08 -20.37 -2.74
C GLY A 78 15.94 -21.46 -2.12
N THR A 79 16.39 -21.32 -0.88
CA THR A 79 17.16 -22.33 -0.12
C THR A 79 16.35 -22.92 1.03
N GLU A 80 15.59 -22.08 1.71
CA GLU A 80 14.73 -22.44 2.83
C GLU A 80 13.28 -22.01 2.55
N GLU A 81 12.33 -22.77 3.12
CA GLU A 81 10.91 -22.43 3.12
C GLU A 81 10.36 -22.46 4.55
N HIS A 82 9.65 -21.42 4.94
CA HIS A 82 9.01 -21.31 6.24
C HIS A 82 7.52 -21.06 6.11
N VAL A 83 6.75 -21.75 6.98
CA VAL A 83 5.31 -21.42 7.13
C VAL A 83 5.19 -20.16 7.97
N MET A 84 4.38 -19.21 7.49
CA MET A 84 4.07 -18.00 8.21
C MET A 84 2.89 -18.24 9.16
N ILE A 85 2.96 -17.65 10.34
CA ILE A 85 1.95 -17.77 11.40
C ILE A 85 1.05 -16.54 11.35
N GLY A 86 -0.26 -16.74 11.48
CA GLY A 86 -1.25 -15.69 11.49
C GLY A 86 -1.43 -15.06 12.86
N TYR A 87 -1.51 -13.73 12.90
CA TYR A 87 -1.75 -12.93 14.09
C TYR A 87 -2.90 -11.95 13.88
N PRO A 88 -3.85 -11.86 14.82
CA PRO A 88 -4.86 -10.80 14.80
C PRO A 88 -4.24 -9.47 15.24
N ASP A 89 -4.50 -8.41 14.51
CA ASP A 89 -4.16 -7.04 14.88
C ASP A 89 -5.26 -6.08 14.45
N LYS A 90 -6.07 -5.62 15.40
CA LYS A 90 -7.21 -4.73 15.15
C LYS A 90 -6.82 -3.32 14.67
N ARG A 91 -5.53 -2.98 14.72
CA ARG A 91 -5.01 -1.70 14.24
C ARG A 91 -4.81 -1.70 12.73
N LEU A 92 -4.71 -2.89 12.12
CA LEU A 92 -4.56 -3.07 10.68
C LEU A 92 -5.92 -3.20 9.98
N LEU A 93 -5.92 -2.93 8.69
CA LEU A 93 -7.02 -3.24 7.79
C LEU A 93 -6.45 -3.91 6.54
N PRO A 94 -6.66 -5.21 6.32
CA PRO A 94 -7.40 -6.19 7.15
C PRO A 94 -6.80 -6.39 8.56
N PRO A 95 -7.63 -6.72 9.58
CA PRO A 95 -7.17 -6.83 10.98
C PRO A 95 -6.50 -8.17 11.31
N PHE A 96 -5.75 -8.72 10.37
CA PHE A 96 -5.05 -9.98 10.49
C PHE A 96 -3.87 -10.04 9.52
N TYR A 97 -2.71 -10.50 9.96
CA TYR A 97 -1.54 -10.66 9.12
C TYR A 97 -0.78 -11.95 9.41
N TYR A 98 -0.01 -12.41 8.43
CA TYR A 98 0.89 -13.55 8.53
C TYR A 98 2.33 -13.07 8.57
N THR A 99 3.15 -13.68 9.42
CA THR A 99 4.59 -13.41 9.53
C THR A 99 5.35 -14.63 10.01
N THR A 100 6.68 -14.61 9.95
CA THR A 100 7.55 -15.63 10.54
C THR A 100 8.80 -14.97 11.13
N PRO A 101 9.27 -15.41 12.32
CA PRO A 101 10.52 -14.93 12.89
C PRO A 101 11.76 -15.64 12.34
N TYR A 102 11.56 -16.67 11.51
CA TYR A 102 12.64 -17.54 11.02
C TYR A 102 13.26 -17.05 9.72
N MET A 103 12.71 -16.03 9.09
CA MET A 103 13.24 -15.42 7.88
C MET A 103 13.23 -13.91 8.00
N ARG A 104 14.38 -13.29 7.73
CA ARG A 104 14.53 -11.83 7.62
C ARG A 104 14.93 -11.45 6.22
N GLY A 105 14.45 -10.32 5.75
CA GLY A 105 14.84 -9.79 4.45
C GLY A 105 16.32 -9.41 4.41
N GLU A 106 17.01 -9.80 3.36
CA GLU A 106 18.38 -9.41 3.06
C GLU A 106 18.42 -8.69 1.71
N VAL A 107 19.15 -7.58 1.66
CA VAL A 107 19.34 -6.82 0.43
C VAL A 107 19.96 -7.70 -0.65
N GLY A 108 19.43 -7.63 -1.87
CA GLY A 108 19.85 -8.43 -3.02
C GLY A 108 19.25 -9.83 -3.09
N LYS A 109 18.58 -10.32 -2.04
CA LYS A 109 17.92 -11.63 -2.06
C LYS A 109 16.50 -11.53 -2.61
N THR A 110 16.10 -12.63 -3.25
CA THR A 110 14.76 -12.84 -3.81
C THR A 110 13.91 -13.69 -2.87
N TYR A 111 12.68 -13.29 -2.64
CA TYR A 111 11.73 -13.97 -1.76
C TYR A 111 10.43 -14.27 -2.51
N THR A 112 9.99 -15.50 -2.41
CA THR A 112 8.72 -15.98 -2.98
C THR A 112 7.76 -16.31 -1.86
N ILE A 113 6.54 -15.79 -1.92
CA ILE A 113 5.45 -16.22 -1.06
C ILE A 113 4.47 -17.09 -1.82
N THR A 114 3.87 -18.06 -1.12
CA THR A 114 2.68 -18.76 -1.60
C THR A 114 1.56 -18.65 -0.58
N ALA A 115 0.33 -18.50 -1.04
CA ALA A 115 -0.86 -18.49 -0.21
C ALA A 115 -1.89 -19.49 -0.75
N ARG A 116 -2.45 -20.33 0.15
CA ARG A 116 -3.49 -21.32 -0.17
C ARG A 116 -4.64 -21.20 0.81
N TYR A 117 -5.86 -21.13 0.27
CA TYR A 117 -7.08 -21.12 1.06
C TYR A 117 -8.17 -21.87 0.30
N GLY A 118 -8.52 -23.08 0.74
CA GLY A 118 -9.40 -23.97 -0.04
C GLY A 118 -8.81 -24.23 -1.43
N ASP A 119 -9.56 -23.91 -2.46
CA ASP A 119 -9.16 -24.05 -3.86
C ASP A 119 -8.38 -22.83 -4.39
N TYR A 120 -8.27 -21.76 -3.61
CA TYR A 120 -7.53 -20.57 -4.00
C TYR A 120 -6.02 -20.77 -3.82
N TYR A 121 -5.27 -20.32 -4.80
CA TYR A 121 -3.80 -20.31 -4.78
C TYR A 121 -3.29 -18.98 -5.33
N ALA A 122 -2.35 -18.38 -4.62
CA ALA A 122 -1.61 -17.22 -5.10
C ALA A 122 -0.11 -17.39 -4.83
N GLU A 123 0.71 -16.83 -5.71
CA GLU A 123 2.16 -16.82 -5.63
C GLU A 123 2.69 -15.48 -6.10
N ALA A 124 3.68 -14.94 -5.42
CA ALA A 124 4.37 -13.73 -5.83
C ALA A 124 5.83 -13.76 -5.41
N THR A 125 6.68 -13.09 -6.20
CA THR A 125 8.12 -13.03 -6.00
C THR A 125 8.58 -11.58 -6.02
N THR A 126 9.53 -11.25 -5.15
CA THR A 126 10.17 -9.92 -5.08
C THR A 126 11.64 -10.07 -4.73
N THR A 127 12.44 -9.07 -5.12
CA THR A 127 13.86 -8.95 -4.70
C THR A 127 14.00 -7.66 -3.91
N ILE A 128 14.69 -7.71 -2.77
CA ILE A 128 14.92 -6.52 -1.95
C ILE A 128 16.04 -5.67 -2.59
N PRO A 129 15.75 -4.42 -3.03
CA PRO A 129 16.77 -3.55 -3.60
C PRO A 129 17.80 -3.10 -2.56
N SER A 130 18.85 -2.40 -3.02
CA SER A 130 19.82 -1.73 -2.16
C SER A 130 19.15 -0.70 -1.26
N LYS A 131 19.73 -0.43 -0.09
CA LYS A 131 19.23 0.63 0.78
C LYS A 131 19.68 1.99 0.28
N VAL A 132 18.86 3.00 0.51
CA VAL A 132 19.18 4.41 0.34
C VAL A 132 19.17 5.12 1.69
N ALA A 133 20.01 6.13 1.86
CA ALA A 133 20.07 6.94 3.08
C ALA A 133 19.53 8.35 2.80
N VAL A 134 18.88 8.95 3.79
CA VAL A 134 18.55 10.38 3.79
C VAL A 134 19.76 11.16 4.31
N ASP A 135 20.18 12.19 3.59
CA ASP A 135 21.30 13.04 3.96
C ASP A 135 20.90 14.05 5.05
N SER A 136 19.69 14.63 4.90
CA SER A 136 19.18 15.60 5.86
C SER A 136 17.67 15.72 5.82
N PHE A 137 17.12 16.18 6.95
CA PHE A 137 15.74 16.65 7.04
C PHE A 137 15.75 18.14 7.34
N VAL A 138 14.86 18.86 6.68
CA VAL A 138 14.61 20.27 6.94
C VAL A 138 13.24 20.40 7.56
N VAL A 139 13.19 20.96 8.77
CA VAL A 139 11.95 21.23 9.50
C VAL A 139 11.72 22.73 9.49
N GLU A 140 10.57 23.15 8.98
CA GLU A 140 10.20 24.56 8.91
C GLU A 140 8.83 24.78 9.55
N ARG A 141 8.71 25.88 10.33
CA ARG A 141 7.42 26.27 10.89
C ARG A 141 6.47 26.72 9.78
N SER A 142 5.24 26.32 9.86
CA SER A 142 4.18 26.76 8.95
C SER A 142 4.02 28.28 8.97
N ALA A 143 3.77 28.87 7.81
CA ALA A 143 3.48 30.29 7.69
C ALA A 143 2.11 30.71 8.32
N VAL A 144 1.21 29.75 8.46
CA VAL A 144 -0.19 30.00 8.92
C VAL A 144 -0.43 29.51 10.35
N SER A 145 0.55 28.85 10.98
CA SER A 145 0.43 28.33 12.34
C SER A 145 1.78 28.29 13.04
N ASP A 146 1.78 28.58 14.34
CA ASP A 146 3.00 28.48 15.18
C ASP A 146 3.13 27.13 15.89
N THR A 147 2.18 26.24 15.68
CA THR A 147 2.18 24.85 16.22
C THR A 147 2.39 23.79 15.15
N LEU A 148 2.32 24.15 13.87
CA LEU A 148 2.44 23.23 12.74
C LEU A 148 3.76 23.41 12.00
N TYR A 149 4.30 22.29 11.50
CA TYR A 149 5.60 22.22 10.85
C TYR A 149 5.55 21.36 9.59
N THR A 150 6.26 21.77 8.56
CA THR A 150 6.56 20.97 7.37
C THR A 150 7.90 20.29 7.55
N VAL A 151 8.05 19.12 6.95
CA VAL A 151 9.29 18.34 6.93
C VAL A 151 9.63 18.04 5.47
N ARG A 152 10.87 18.31 5.08
CA ARG A 152 11.41 17.97 3.77
C ARG A 152 12.67 17.13 3.92
N ALA A 153 12.68 15.95 3.31
CA ALA A 153 13.85 15.08 3.26
C ALA A 153 14.69 15.41 2.02
N TYR A 154 16.02 15.32 2.17
CA TYR A 154 16.97 15.39 1.05
C TYR A 154 17.82 14.12 1.06
N PHE A 155 17.99 13.51 -0.09
CA PHE A 155 18.86 12.34 -0.25
C PHE A 155 19.54 12.38 -1.61
N THR A 156 20.74 11.79 -1.66
CA THR A 156 21.55 11.70 -2.87
C THR A 156 21.29 10.34 -3.52
N ASP A 157 20.94 10.39 -4.78
CA ASP A 157 20.70 9.24 -5.62
C ASP A 157 21.94 8.89 -6.46
N ASN A 158 22.03 7.63 -6.91
CA ASN A 158 23.08 7.19 -7.83
C ASN A 158 22.73 7.58 -9.28
N PRO A 159 23.44 8.54 -9.89
CA PRO A 159 23.10 9.03 -11.23
C PRO A 159 23.35 8.01 -12.36
N GLU A 160 23.92 6.85 -12.06
CA GLU A 160 24.20 5.79 -13.05
C GLU A 160 23.11 4.74 -13.14
N SER A 161 22.11 4.78 -12.24
CA SER A 161 20.97 3.85 -12.23
C SER A 161 19.67 4.64 -12.35
N HIS A 162 18.61 3.95 -12.75
CA HIS A 162 17.25 4.48 -12.73
C HIS A 162 16.51 3.81 -11.57
N ASP A 163 16.26 4.59 -10.52
CA ASP A 163 15.79 4.08 -9.25
C ASP A 163 14.44 4.71 -8.84
N TYR A 164 13.72 4.01 -7.99
CA TYR A 164 12.41 4.43 -7.51
C TYR A 164 12.37 4.41 -5.99
N TYR A 165 11.69 5.40 -5.41
CA TYR A 165 11.68 5.59 -3.97
C TYR A 165 10.28 5.83 -3.43
N MET A 166 10.09 5.49 -2.16
CA MET A 166 8.84 5.68 -1.43
C MET A 166 9.13 6.08 0.01
N PHE A 167 8.29 6.96 0.55
CA PHE A 167 8.39 7.37 1.94
C PHE A 167 7.20 6.88 2.74
N PHE A 168 7.48 6.47 3.97
CA PHE A 168 6.49 6.09 4.95
C PHE A 168 6.73 6.86 6.23
N THR A 169 5.66 7.16 6.96
CA THR A 169 5.73 7.85 8.24
C THR A 169 4.92 7.12 9.30
N LYS A 170 5.36 7.24 10.53
CA LYS A 170 4.64 6.81 11.72
C LYS A 170 4.79 7.87 12.79
N VAL A 171 3.70 8.56 13.15
CA VAL A 171 3.70 9.55 14.23
C VAL A 171 3.43 8.82 15.53
N MET A 172 4.41 8.80 16.43
CA MET A 172 4.32 8.08 17.70
C MET A 172 3.16 8.60 18.55
N GLY A 173 2.36 7.66 19.08
CA GLY A 173 1.15 7.99 19.83
C GLY A 173 -0.09 8.28 18.98
N HIS A 174 0.05 8.36 17.65
CA HIS A 174 -1.09 8.45 16.72
C HIS A 174 -1.30 7.16 15.93
N THR A 175 -0.21 6.57 15.41
CA THR A 175 -0.26 5.29 14.71
C THR A 175 0.82 4.35 15.23
N ASP A 176 0.54 3.04 15.22
CA ASP A 176 1.49 2.00 15.62
C ASP A 176 2.18 1.34 14.40
N TYR A 177 1.81 1.72 13.19
CA TYR A 177 2.35 1.19 11.93
C TYR A 177 2.70 2.33 10.97
N TYR A 178 3.55 2.00 10.00
CA TYR A 178 3.93 2.93 8.96
C TYR A 178 2.79 3.15 7.97
N LEU A 179 2.54 4.41 7.66
CA LEU A 179 1.61 4.85 6.63
C LEU A 179 2.39 5.41 5.46
N VAL A 180 1.89 5.25 4.25
CA VAL A 180 2.46 5.90 3.07
C VAL A 180 2.40 7.41 3.27
N SER A 181 3.54 8.07 3.10
CA SER A 181 3.59 9.52 3.07
C SER A 181 2.88 10.01 1.79
N HIS A 182 2.06 11.01 1.89
CA HIS A 182 1.26 11.50 0.77
C HIS A 182 2.15 11.90 -0.43
N PHE A 183 1.76 11.53 -1.65
CA PHE A 183 2.55 11.60 -2.89
C PHE A 183 3.78 10.70 -2.91
N GLY A 184 3.65 9.51 -2.40
CA GLY A 184 4.63 8.53 -1.96
C GLY A 184 5.58 7.91 -2.96
N VAL A 185 5.39 7.94 -4.29
CA VAL A 185 6.32 7.30 -5.24
C VAL A 185 7.12 8.32 -6.03
N ILE A 186 8.43 8.13 -6.05
CA ILE A 186 9.40 9.02 -6.68
C ILE A 186 10.14 8.25 -7.75
N ASP A 187 10.27 8.88 -8.92
CA ASP A 187 11.06 8.44 -10.06
C ASP A 187 12.23 9.43 -10.18
N ASP A 188 13.46 8.95 -10.04
CA ASP A 188 14.68 9.77 -10.04
C ASP A 188 14.95 10.45 -11.38
N SER A 189 14.46 9.85 -12.50
CA SER A 189 14.68 10.38 -13.84
C SER A 189 14.11 11.79 -14.05
N GLN A 190 13.22 12.23 -13.17
CA GLN A 190 12.55 13.54 -13.21
C GLN A 190 12.99 14.46 -12.07
N ALA A 191 13.91 14.02 -11.22
CA ALA A 191 14.33 14.72 -10.02
C ALA A 191 15.72 15.37 -10.17
N GLU A 192 15.93 16.50 -9.50
CA GLU A 192 17.26 17.10 -9.32
C GLU A 192 18.02 16.33 -8.22
N ASN A 193 19.31 16.12 -8.37
CA ASN A 193 20.14 15.47 -7.37
C ASN A 193 20.95 16.53 -6.57
N PRO A 194 20.83 16.61 -5.22
CA PRO A 194 20.07 15.73 -4.33
C PRO A 194 18.55 15.90 -4.46
N ILE A 195 17.83 14.78 -4.32
CA ILE A 195 16.38 14.75 -4.43
C ILE A 195 15.76 15.31 -3.14
N GLY A 196 14.87 16.30 -3.27
CA GLY A 196 14.16 16.92 -2.16
C GLY A 196 12.68 16.54 -2.15
N VAL A 197 12.19 15.92 -1.08
CA VAL A 197 10.81 15.38 -0.97
C VAL A 197 10.12 15.90 0.27
N ASP A 198 8.89 16.43 0.10
CA ASP A 198 8.06 16.82 1.22
C ASP A 198 7.44 15.58 1.89
N ILE A 199 7.66 15.48 3.19
CA ILE A 199 7.20 14.38 4.02
C ILE A 199 5.93 14.82 4.77
N TYR A 200 4.92 13.98 4.73
CA TYR A 200 3.62 14.23 5.34
C TYR A 200 3.30 13.15 6.38
N PRO A 201 2.49 13.46 7.40
CA PRO A 201 1.86 12.43 8.21
C PRO A 201 1.07 11.50 7.29
N GLY A 202 1.15 10.21 7.49
CA GLY A 202 0.30 9.29 6.75
C GLY A 202 -1.18 9.51 7.10
N HIS A 203 -2.07 8.98 6.28
CA HIS A 203 -3.52 9.07 6.46
C HIS A 203 -4.12 7.66 6.56
N THR A 204 -4.99 7.46 7.53
CA THR A 204 -5.73 6.21 7.72
C THR A 204 -7.18 6.37 7.29
N VAL A 205 -7.88 5.26 7.06
CA VAL A 205 -9.32 5.26 6.79
C VAL A 205 -10.16 5.73 7.98
N TYR A 206 -9.56 5.84 9.15
CA TYR A 206 -10.20 6.31 10.39
C TYR A 206 -10.00 7.81 10.64
N ASP A 207 -9.12 8.47 9.86
CA ASP A 207 -8.88 9.90 10.00
C ASP A 207 -9.99 10.69 9.34
N GLU A 208 -10.65 11.58 10.10
CA GLU A 208 -11.72 12.44 9.58
C GLU A 208 -11.18 13.51 8.63
N GLU A 209 -9.96 14.00 8.90
CA GLU A 209 -9.32 15.07 8.13
C GLU A 209 -7.90 14.68 7.71
N TYR A 210 -7.53 15.06 6.49
CA TYR A 210 -6.18 14.92 6.00
C TYR A 210 -5.24 15.93 6.68
N LYS A 211 -4.17 15.43 7.34
CA LYS A 211 -3.14 16.25 7.97
C LYS A 211 -1.95 16.38 7.04
N SER A 212 -1.67 17.58 6.59
CA SER A 212 -0.53 17.89 5.71
C SER A 212 0.74 18.33 6.46
N GLN A 213 0.68 18.47 7.77
CA GLN A 213 1.75 19.03 8.60
C GLN A 213 1.85 18.29 9.94
N PHE A 214 3.03 18.31 10.55
CA PHE A 214 3.30 17.76 11.87
C PHE A 214 3.10 18.81 12.95
N HIS A 215 2.82 18.38 14.17
CA HIS A 215 2.77 19.26 15.33
C HIS A 215 4.15 19.35 16.01
N TYR A 216 4.44 20.48 16.65
CA TYR A 216 5.62 20.53 17.51
C TYR A 216 5.48 19.52 18.65
N GLY A 217 6.60 18.88 18.99
CA GLY A 217 6.63 17.82 20.00
C GLY A 217 6.32 16.43 19.45
N ASP A 218 5.89 16.31 18.19
CA ASP A 218 5.74 15.01 17.55
C ASP A 218 7.10 14.31 17.46
N THR A 219 7.07 13.00 17.74
CA THR A 219 8.14 12.08 17.42
C THR A 219 7.70 11.29 16.20
N VAL A 220 8.41 11.46 15.10
CA VAL A 220 8.05 10.89 13.80
C VAL A 220 9.10 9.88 13.37
N MET A 221 8.69 8.63 13.16
CA MET A 221 9.50 7.67 12.45
C MET A 221 9.30 7.88 10.95
N VAL A 222 10.39 8.14 10.22
CA VAL A 222 10.39 8.26 8.77
C VAL A 222 11.16 7.10 8.19
N LYS A 223 10.55 6.38 7.26
CA LYS A 223 11.18 5.31 6.50
C LYS A 223 11.27 5.72 5.03
N ILE A 224 12.48 5.75 4.47
CA ILE A 224 12.70 5.78 3.02
C ILE A 224 12.91 4.36 2.54
N ALA A 225 12.29 3.98 1.44
CA ALA A 225 12.43 2.69 0.80
C ALA A 225 12.81 2.86 -0.67
N HIS A 226 13.90 2.23 -1.08
CA HIS A 226 14.17 1.95 -2.47
C HIS A 226 13.28 0.78 -2.90
N ILE A 227 12.56 0.95 -4.01
CA ILE A 227 11.58 -0.01 -4.54
C ILE A 227 11.90 -0.35 -5.99
N ASP A 228 11.46 -1.50 -6.47
CA ASP A 228 11.60 -1.87 -7.87
C ASP A 228 10.53 -1.19 -8.76
N GLU A 229 10.72 -1.26 -10.07
CA GLU A 229 9.78 -0.69 -11.05
C GLU A 229 8.37 -1.30 -10.93
N THR A 230 8.27 -2.57 -10.52
CA THR A 230 6.98 -3.24 -10.35
C THR A 230 6.20 -2.62 -9.19
N ALA A 231 6.86 -2.38 -8.06
CA ALA A 231 6.28 -1.71 -6.92
C ALA A 231 5.92 -0.25 -7.24
N TYR A 232 6.82 0.48 -7.92
CA TYR A 232 6.56 1.84 -8.38
C TYR A 232 5.30 1.91 -9.24
N ASN A 233 5.20 1.03 -10.22
CA ASN A 233 4.06 0.99 -11.13
C ASN A 233 2.74 0.66 -10.43
N PHE A 234 2.76 -0.27 -9.45
CA PHE A 234 1.60 -0.59 -8.63
C PHE A 234 1.13 0.63 -7.83
N TRP A 235 2.03 1.27 -7.08
CA TRP A 235 1.68 2.39 -6.22
C TRP A 235 1.23 3.62 -7.02
N ARG A 236 1.85 3.88 -8.17
CA ARG A 236 1.41 4.94 -9.09
C ARG A 236 0.02 4.70 -9.64
N ASP A 237 -0.30 3.44 -10.02
CA ASP A 237 -1.65 3.08 -10.48
C ASP A 237 -2.68 3.23 -9.36
N HIS A 238 -2.31 2.84 -8.13
CA HIS A 238 -3.14 3.00 -6.94
C HIS A 238 -3.44 4.47 -6.66
N GLU A 239 -2.44 5.34 -6.64
CA GLU A 239 -2.61 6.79 -6.46
C GLU A 239 -3.51 7.39 -7.54
N THR A 240 -3.25 7.05 -8.80
CA THR A 240 -4.06 7.50 -9.93
C THR A 240 -5.51 7.08 -9.77
N THR A 241 -5.76 5.83 -9.35
CA THR A 241 -7.11 5.29 -9.11
C THR A 241 -7.81 6.05 -7.99
N LEU A 242 -7.11 6.37 -6.90
CA LEU A 242 -7.67 7.16 -5.79
C LEU A 242 -8.01 8.59 -6.21
N MET A 243 -7.17 9.24 -7.01
CA MET A 243 -7.42 10.60 -7.50
C MET A 243 -8.59 10.66 -8.47
N ILE A 244 -8.66 9.74 -9.44
CA ILE A 244 -9.72 9.69 -10.46
C ILE A 244 -11.04 9.21 -9.84
N GLY A 245 -11.00 8.25 -8.90
CA GLY A 245 -12.18 7.69 -8.25
C GLY A 245 -13.02 8.70 -7.44
N ARG A 246 -12.43 9.85 -7.10
CA ARG A 246 -13.14 10.98 -6.49
C ARG A 246 -13.96 11.80 -7.50
N ASN A 247 -13.76 11.60 -8.80
CA ASN A 247 -14.47 12.34 -9.84
C ASN A 247 -15.62 11.50 -10.41
N PRO A 248 -16.89 11.85 -10.16
CA PRO A 248 -18.04 11.07 -10.63
C PRO A 248 -18.23 11.07 -12.15
N LEU A 249 -17.50 11.93 -12.87
CA LEU A 249 -17.55 11.99 -14.34
C LEU A 249 -16.65 10.98 -15.04
N PHE A 250 -15.72 10.36 -14.30
CA PHE A 250 -14.80 9.36 -14.86
C PHE A 250 -15.00 8.03 -14.12
N PRO A 251 -15.61 7.02 -14.78
CA PRO A 251 -15.71 5.69 -14.19
C PRO A 251 -14.30 5.12 -14.02
N VAL A 252 -13.99 4.68 -12.80
CA VAL A 252 -12.70 4.04 -12.50
C VAL A 252 -12.76 2.61 -13.02
N THR A 253 -12.01 2.31 -14.06
CA THR A 253 -11.66 0.93 -14.41
C THR A 253 -10.48 0.53 -13.53
N ASN A 254 -10.66 -0.45 -12.68
CA ASN A 254 -9.65 -0.91 -11.71
C ASN A 254 -8.54 -1.68 -12.45
N ASN A 255 -7.54 -0.96 -12.98
CA ASN A 255 -6.41 -1.51 -13.73
C ASN A 255 -5.10 -1.44 -12.93
N ILE A 256 -5.16 -1.58 -11.59
CA ILE A 256 -3.96 -1.64 -10.77
C ILE A 256 -3.18 -2.91 -11.15
N ARG A 257 -1.94 -2.71 -11.59
CA ARG A 257 -1.04 -3.83 -11.91
C ARG A 257 -0.74 -4.65 -10.66
N SER A 258 -0.71 -5.96 -10.80
CA SER A 258 -0.46 -6.89 -9.70
C SER A 258 0.74 -7.77 -10.05
N ASN A 259 1.63 -8.04 -9.10
CA ASN A 259 2.69 -9.05 -9.25
C ASN A 259 2.29 -10.40 -8.66
N VAL A 260 1.03 -10.58 -8.28
CA VAL A 260 0.50 -11.81 -7.67
C VAL A 260 -0.10 -12.70 -8.76
N ARG A 261 0.50 -13.86 -9.00
CA ARG A 261 -0.04 -14.89 -9.89
C ARG A 261 -1.14 -15.67 -9.17
N GLY A 262 -2.29 -15.87 -9.81
CA GLY A 262 -3.44 -16.59 -9.25
C GLY A 262 -4.30 -15.77 -8.31
N GLY A 263 -3.95 -14.50 -8.06
CA GLY A 263 -4.67 -13.57 -7.21
C GLY A 263 -4.58 -12.13 -7.72
N LEU A 264 -4.80 -11.19 -6.81
CA LEU A 264 -4.62 -9.76 -6.97
C LEU A 264 -3.75 -9.22 -5.84
N GLY A 265 -3.31 -7.96 -5.95
CA GLY A 265 -2.56 -7.26 -4.92
C GLY A 265 -1.06 -7.28 -5.16
N TYR A 266 -0.28 -7.33 -4.10
CA TYR A 266 1.17 -7.14 -4.19
C TYR A 266 1.97 -7.93 -3.14
N TRP A 267 3.23 -8.24 -3.52
CA TRP A 267 4.30 -8.68 -2.65
C TRP A 267 5.58 -7.94 -3.02
N PHE A 268 6.06 -7.04 -2.14
CA PHE A 268 7.18 -6.16 -2.47
C PHE A 268 8.32 -6.25 -1.47
N GLY A 269 9.55 -6.16 -2.00
CA GLY A 269 10.78 -6.01 -1.23
C GLY A 269 11.17 -4.54 -1.12
N TYR A 270 11.53 -4.10 0.09
CA TYR A 270 11.91 -2.73 0.36
C TYR A 270 13.36 -2.64 0.86
N GLY A 271 14.22 -1.95 0.10
CA GLY A 271 15.54 -1.52 0.56
C GLY A 271 15.42 -0.30 1.46
N SER A 272 15.00 -0.51 2.72
CA SER A 272 14.57 0.58 3.59
C SER A 272 15.62 1.01 4.62
N THR A 273 15.59 2.32 4.95
CA THR A 273 16.31 2.94 6.07
C THR A 273 15.33 3.76 6.90
N GLU A 274 15.46 3.68 8.22
CA GLU A 274 14.55 4.33 9.16
C GLU A 274 15.25 5.43 9.96
N TYR A 275 14.52 6.51 10.23
CA TYR A 275 14.96 7.66 11.00
C TYR A 275 13.93 8.04 12.04
N CYS A 276 14.39 8.49 13.20
CA CYS A 276 13.54 9.04 14.25
C CYS A 276 13.75 10.55 14.30
N LEU A 277 12.70 11.31 13.96
CA LEU A 277 12.70 12.76 14.01
C LEU A 277 11.89 13.24 15.20
N PHE A 278 12.44 14.19 15.94
CA PHE A 278 11.67 14.99 16.89
C PHE A 278 11.36 16.34 16.23
N ILE A 279 10.10 16.78 16.23
CA ILE A 279 9.69 18.06 15.68
C ILE A 279 9.87 19.15 16.72
N PRO A 280 10.95 19.97 16.64
CA PRO A 280 11.28 20.95 17.66
C PRO A 280 10.35 22.16 17.55
N LYS A 281 10.17 22.86 18.66
CA LYS A 281 9.53 24.18 18.66
C LYS A 281 10.56 25.23 18.21
N THR A 282 10.61 25.47 16.91
CA THR A 282 11.53 26.46 16.34
C THR A 282 10.77 27.62 15.67
N SER A 283 11.34 28.80 15.67
CA SER A 283 10.81 29.95 14.92
C SER A 283 11.50 30.10 13.56
N LYS A 284 12.48 29.26 13.28
CA LYS A 284 13.32 29.30 12.08
C LYS A 284 13.36 27.93 11.43
N ARG A 285 13.88 27.91 10.21
CA ARG A 285 14.26 26.70 9.50
C ARG A 285 15.37 25.98 10.28
N GLU A 286 15.15 24.70 10.55
CA GLU A 286 16.13 23.83 11.21
C GLU A 286 16.49 22.69 10.26
N VAL A 287 17.81 22.44 10.15
CA VAL A 287 18.35 21.37 9.30
C VAL A 287 18.91 20.30 10.22
N ILE A 288 18.36 19.10 10.15
CA ILE A 288 18.83 17.92 10.87
C ILE A 288 19.62 17.08 9.88
N VAL A 289 20.94 17.00 10.07
CA VAL A 289 21.85 16.25 9.19
C VAL A 289 22.10 14.88 9.81
N TYR A 290 21.91 13.84 9.01
CA TYR A 290 22.36 12.48 9.35
C TYR A 290 23.71 12.24 8.67
N PRO A 291 24.75 11.85 9.42
CA PRO A 291 26.01 11.50 8.80
C PRO A 291 25.77 10.32 7.85
N SER A 292 26.16 10.50 6.59
CA SER A 292 26.14 9.42 5.60
C SER A 292 26.95 8.24 6.13
N SER A 293 26.35 7.06 6.19
CA SER A 293 27.02 5.82 6.60
C SER A 293 27.98 5.30 5.52
N HIS A 294 28.68 6.21 4.85
CA HIS A 294 29.75 5.87 3.92
C HIS A 294 31.03 5.70 4.71
N GLY A 295 31.36 4.46 5.07
CA GLY A 295 32.69 4.09 5.48
C GLY A 295 32.83 3.50 6.87
N SER A 296 32.56 2.20 6.98
CA SER A 296 33.40 1.28 7.74
C SER A 296 33.30 -0.12 7.14
N SER A 297 33.89 -0.29 5.96
CA SER A 297 34.46 -1.58 5.59
C SER A 297 35.82 -1.67 6.32
N ASN A 298 35.83 -2.40 7.42
CA ASN A 298 37.02 -3.06 7.95
C ASN A 298 36.66 -4.50 8.27
#